data_843e38c1c95754b790a79e260219f409
#
_entry.id   843e38c1c95754b790a79e260219f409
#
_cell.length_a   1.000
_cell.length_b   1.000
_cell.length_c   1.000
_cell.angle_alpha   90.00
_cell.angle_beta   90.00
_cell.angle_gamma   90.00
#
_symmetry.space_group_name_H-M   'P 1'
#
loop_
_entity.id
_entity.type
_entity.pdbx_description
1 polymer ?
#
loop_
_entity_poly.entity_id
_entity_poly.type
_entity_poly.pdbx_seq_one_letter_code
_entity_poly.pdbx_strand_id
1 'polypeptide(L)'
;VFDILKQVVKDNSIQMEYKGRKSSVYVQGIHNIYEFDKGPESGWVYRVNGEISQVSCGAYKLNDGDKIEWLYTTDLGREFGAPGGGK
;
A
#
# COMPACT_ATOMS: atom_id res chain seq x y z
N VAL A 1 -6.36 -1.47 -7.58
CA VAL A 1 -4.94 -1.32 -7.20
C VAL A 1 -4.35 -2.66 -6.80
N PHE A 2 -5.07 -3.43 -6.01
CA PHE A 2 -4.53 -4.70 -5.50
C PHE A 2 -4.21 -5.68 -6.62
N ASP A 3 -5.06 -5.75 -7.65
CA ASP A 3 -4.83 -6.70 -8.75
C ASP A 3 -3.52 -6.41 -9.47
N ILE A 4 -3.19 -5.14 -9.64
CA ILE A 4 -1.94 -4.76 -10.28
C ILE A 4 -0.76 -5.14 -9.40
N LEU A 5 -0.86 -4.90 -8.10
CA LEU A 5 0.20 -5.30 -7.18
C LEU A 5 0.43 -6.81 -7.21
N LYS A 6 -0.65 -7.59 -7.18
CA LYS A 6 -0.53 -9.04 -7.25
C LYS A 6 0.20 -9.48 -8.51
N GLN A 7 -0.11 -8.86 -9.64
CA GLN A 7 0.54 -9.23 -10.90
C GLN A 7 2.03 -8.89 -10.88
N VAL A 8 2.39 -7.72 -10.37
CA VAL A 8 3.79 -7.29 -10.31
C VAL A 8 4.60 -8.20 -9.41
N VAL A 9 4.10 -8.54 -8.22
CA VAL A 9 4.86 -9.39 -7.30
C VAL A 9 4.98 -10.80 -7.87
N LYS A 10 3.97 -11.30 -8.56
CA LYS A 10 4.03 -12.61 -9.18
C LYS A 10 5.06 -12.63 -10.31
N ASP A 11 5.01 -11.63 -11.19
CA ASP A 11 5.90 -11.56 -12.34
C ASP A 11 7.36 -11.42 -11.95
N ASN A 12 7.63 -10.85 -10.79
CA ASN A 12 9.00 -10.60 -10.33
C ASN A 12 9.41 -11.51 -9.17
N SER A 13 8.60 -12.51 -8.85
CA SER A 13 8.86 -13.47 -7.76
C SER A 13 9.12 -12.78 -6.44
N ILE A 14 8.33 -11.75 -6.14
CA ILE A 14 8.43 -11.01 -4.89
C ILE A 14 7.45 -11.59 -3.89
N GLN A 15 7.91 -11.80 -2.66
CA GLN A 15 7.06 -12.31 -1.61
C GLN A 15 6.09 -11.21 -1.14
N MET A 16 4.82 -11.58 -0.92
CA MET A 16 3.80 -10.64 -0.42
C MET A 16 2.80 -11.38 0.44
N GLU A 17 2.37 -10.73 1.52
CA GLU A 17 1.31 -11.25 2.36
C GLU A 17 0.24 -10.18 2.57
N TYR A 18 -1.01 -10.63 2.64
CA TYR A 18 -2.12 -9.72 2.81
C TYR A 18 -3.26 -10.39 3.58
N LYS A 19 -4.18 -9.58 4.10
CA LYS A 19 -5.39 -10.03 4.79
C LYS A 19 -6.61 -9.48 4.09
N GLY A 20 -7.76 -10.11 4.38
CA GLY A 20 -9.03 -9.63 3.85
C GLY A 20 -9.22 -10.02 2.42
N ARG A 21 -10.31 -9.57 1.84
CA ARG A 21 -10.61 -9.84 0.44
C ARG A 21 -11.52 -8.76 -0.13
N LYS A 22 -11.49 -8.64 -1.45
CA LYS A 22 -12.28 -7.66 -2.18
C LYS A 22 -11.98 -6.26 -1.65
N SER A 23 -13.00 -5.52 -1.20
CA SER A 23 -12.84 -4.14 -0.81
C SER A 23 -12.18 -3.95 0.55
N SER A 24 -11.88 -5.04 1.26
CA SER A 24 -11.24 -4.95 2.58
C SER A 24 -9.81 -5.48 2.59
N VAL A 25 -9.20 -5.67 1.42
CA VAL A 25 -7.85 -6.19 1.34
C VAL A 25 -6.85 -5.21 1.98
N TYR A 26 -5.95 -5.75 2.77
CA TYR A 26 -4.91 -4.99 3.45
C TYR A 26 -3.57 -5.71 3.28
N VAL A 27 -2.59 -5.03 2.69
CA VAL A 27 -1.26 -5.60 2.46
C VAL A 27 -0.44 -5.47 3.73
N GLN A 28 0.03 -6.62 4.25
CA GLN A 28 0.80 -6.66 5.48
C GLN A 28 2.30 -6.59 5.23
N GLY A 29 2.79 -7.20 4.15
CA GLY A 29 4.20 -7.24 3.89
C GLY A 29 4.51 -7.49 2.42
N ILE A 30 5.62 -6.91 1.97
CA ILE A 30 6.14 -7.10 0.61
C ILE A 30 7.65 -7.27 0.75
N HIS A 31 8.19 -8.28 0.07
CA HIS A 31 9.64 -8.50 0.01
C HIS A 31 10.25 -8.60 1.42
N ASN A 32 9.57 -9.36 2.30
CA ASN A 32 10.01 -9.60 3.68
C ASN A 32 10.06 -8.37 4.58
N ILE A 33 9.44 -7.27 4.17
CA ILE A 33 9.29 -6.08 5.00
C ILE A 33 7.82 -5.98 5.37
N TYR A 34 7.53 -6.01 6.67
CA TYR A 34 6.18 -6.12 7.17
C TYR A 34 5.76 -4.91 7.98
N GLU A 35 4.44 -4.73 8.10
CA GLU A 35 3.90 -3.72 9.01
C GLU A 35 4.51 -3.94 10.39
N PHE A 36 4.71 -2.83 11.08
CA PHE A 36 5.26 -2.79 12.44
C PHE A 36 6.74 -3.20 12.55
N ASP A 37 7.41 -3.55 11.46
CA ASP A 37 8.84 -3.89 11.52
C ASP A 37 9.70 -2.74 12.02
N LYS A 38 9.29 -1.50 11.78
CA LYS A 38 10.04 -0.31 12.16
C LYS A 38 9.28 0.53 13.17
N GLY A 39 8.40 -0.08 13.96
CA GLY A 39 7.65 0.60 14.99
C GLY A 39 6.15 0.49 14.79
N PRO A 40 5.37 0.97 15.76
CA PRO A 40 3.91 0.77 15.75
C PRO A 40 3.18 1.52 14.63
N GLU A 41 3.82 2.51 14.01
CA GLU A 41 3.21 3.26 12.92
C GLU A 41 3.81 2.91 11.56
N SER A 42 4.57 1.83 11.46
CA SER A 42 5.17 1.43 10.20
C SER A 42 4.29 0.45 9.45
N GLY A 43 4.36 0.51 8.13
CA GLY A 43 3.59 -0.39 7.29
C GLY A 43 3.61 0.07 5.84
N TRP A 44 2.82 -0.63 5.02
CA TRP A 44 2.75 -0.34 3.60
C TRP A 44 1.58 0.57 3.28
N VAL A 45 1.86 1.60 2.50
CA VAL A 45 0.83 2.50 1.97
C VAL A 45 1.03 2.61 0.46
N TYR A 46 0.01 3.04 -0.24
CA TYR A 46 0.14 3.28 -1.66
C TYR A 46 -0.36 4.68 -1.99
N ARG A 47 0.17 5.22 -3.08
CA ARG A 47 -0.32 6.50 -3.57
C ARG A 47 -0.64 6.40 -5.05
N VAL A 48 -1.60 7.20 -5.48
CA VAL A 48 -2.04 7.26 -6.86
C VAL A 48 -1.83 8.68 -7.33
N ASN A 49 -1.06 8.83 -8.39
CA ASN A 49 -0.73 10.15 -8.95
C ASN A 49 -0.13 11.11 -7.92
N GLY A 50 0.68 10.56 -7.01
CA GLY A 50 1.37 11.38 -6.02
C GLY A 50 0.61 11.64 -4.73
N GLU A 51 -0.59 11.07 -4.57
CA GLU A 51 -1.40 11.28 -3.37
C GLU A 51 -1.64 9.96 -2.64
N ILE A 52 -1.35 9.94 -1.34
CA ILE A 52 -1.59 8.76 -0.51
C ILE A 52 -3.08 8.48 -0.45
N SER A 53 -3.45 7.23 -0.67
CA SER A 53 -4.84 6.81 -0.62
C SER A 53 -5.19 6.28 0.77
N GLN A 54 -6.39 6.63 1.24
CA GLN A 54 -6.92 6.11 2.48
C GLN A 54 -7.91 4.97 2.24
N VAL A 55 -8.10 4.61 0.98
CA VAL A 55 -9.03 3.55 0.59
C VAL A 55 -8.27 2.23 0.48
N SER A 56 -8.91 1.12 0.88
CA SER A 56 -8.31 -0.20 0.70
C SER A 56 -7.89 -0.39 -0.75
N CYS A 57 -6.71 -0.99 -0.97
CA CYS A 57 -6.23 -1.23 -2.32
C CYS A 57 -7.15 -2.16 -3.10
N GLY A 58 -7.95 -2.96 -2.42
CA GLY A 58 -8.94 -3.80 -3.10
C GLY A 58 -10.17 -3.04 -3.53
N ALA A 59 -10.39 -1.85 -2.97
CA ALA A 59 -11.58 -1.05 -3.27
C ALA A 59 -11.31 0.09 -4.24
N TYR A 60 -10.07 0.50 -4.40
CA TYR A 60 -9.72 1.64 -5.23
C TYR A 60 -9.80 1.26 -6.71
N LYS A 61 -10.54 2.05 -7.46
CA LYS A 61 -10.68 1.84 -8.90
C LYS A 61 -9.79 2.81 -9.65
N LEU A 62 -8.94 2.27 -10.52
CA LEU A 62 -8.01 3.08 -11.28
C LEU A 62 -8.62 3.55 -12.60
N ASN A 63 -8.17 4.73 -13.03
CA ASN A 63 -8.46 5.23 -14.36
C ASN A 63 -7.22 5.01 -15.25
N ASP A 64 -7.43 5.05 -16.55
CA ASP A 64 -6.32 4.91 -17.50
C ASP A 64 -5.28 6.00 -17.23
N GLY A 65 -4.02 5.60 -17.20
CA GLY A 65 -2.92 6.55 -17.00
C GLY A 65 -2.58 6.84 -15.56
N ASP A 66 -3.32 6.27 -14.60
CA ASP A 66 -3.01 6.47 -13.19
C ASP A 66 -1.65 5.83 -12.86
N LYS A 67 -0.88 6.54 -12.04
CA LYS A 67 0.43 6.08 -11.60
C LYS A 67 0.34 5.62 -10.15
N ILE A 68 0.73 4.37 -9.89
CA ILE A 68 0.65 3.78 -8.56
C ILE A 68 2.04 3.57 -8.00
N GLU A 69 2.22 3.93 -6.73
CA GLU A 69 3.46 3.67 -6.01
C GLU A 69 3.15 3.04 -4.66
N TRP A 70 3.91 2.01 -4.30
CA TRP A 70 3.83 1.39 -2.99
C TRP A 70 5.02 1.84 -2.16
N LEU A 71 4.74 2.32 -0.96
CA LEU A 71 5.76 2.92 -0.11
C LEU A 71 5.70 2.31 1.28
N TYR A 72 6.87 2.09 1.87
CA TYR A 72 6.92 1.67 3.26
C TYR A 72 7.11 2.90 4.13
N THR A 73 6.18 3.11 5.06
CA THR A 73 6.20 4.28 5.93
C THR A 73 6.48 3.88 7.36
N THR A 74 7.08 4.79 8.13
CA THR A 74 7.30 4.59 9.56
C THR A 74 6.43 5.49 10.41
N ASP A 75 5.56 6.29 9.80
CA ASP A 75 4.69 7.23 10.53
C ASP A 75 3.30 7.32 9.92
N LEU A 76 2.74 6.18 9.52
CA LEU A 76 1.39 6.09 8.94
C LEU A 76 1.24 6.89 7.64
N GLY A 77 2.33 7.04 6.91
CA GLY A 77 2.31 7.73 5.63
C GLY A 77 2.45 9.24 5.70
N ARG A 78 2.54 9.81 6.89
CA ARG A 78 2.64 11.27 7.02
C ARG A 78 3.88 11.83 6.33
N GLU A 79 4.98 11.07 6.34
CA GLU A 79 6.21 11.49 5.66
C GLU A 79 6.02 11.59 4.13
N PHE A 80 4.98 10.97 3.60
CA PHE A 80 4.66 11.03 2.18
C PHE A 80 3.42 11.89 1.91
N GLY A 81 2.98 12.66 2.92
CA GLY A 81 1.86 13.57 2.73
C GLY A 81 0.49 13.01 3.04
N ALA A 82 0.41 11.86 3.76
CA ALA A 82 -0.88 11.31 4.12
C ALA A 82 -1.65 12.28 5.00
N PRO A 83 -2.97 12.39 4.79
CA PRO A 83 -3.78 13.29 5.61
C PRO A 83 -3.99 12.78 7.03
N GLY A 84 -4.45 13.65 7.88
CA GLY A 84 -4.76 13.31 9.26
C GLY A 84 -3.53 13.28 10.13
N GLY A 85 -3.54 12.40 11.08
CA GLY A 85 -2.42 12.14 11.96
C GLY A 85 -1.53 13.29 12.38
N GLY A 86 -0.87 13.90 11.50
CA GLY A 86 0.14 14.88 11.81
C GLY A 86 -0.31 16.32 11.84
N LYS A 87 -1.55 16.53 11.61
CA LYS A 87 -2.01 17.91 11.50
C LYS A 87 -2.44 18.43 12.81
#